data_a600f1ecbc068fd1b42c25d48eb33e84
#
_entry.id   a600f1ecbc068fd1b42c25d48eb33e84
#
_cell.length_a   1.000
_cell.length_b   1.000
_cell.length_c   1.000
_cell.angle_alpha   90.00
_cell.angle_beta   90.00
_cell.angle_gamma   90.00
#
_symmetry.space_group_name_H-M   'P 1'
#
loop_
_entity.id
_entity.type
_entity.pdbx_description
1 polymer ?
#
loop_
_entity_poly.entity_id
_entity_poly.type
_entity_poly.pdbx_seq_one_letter_code
_entity_poly.pdbx_strand_id
1 'polypeptide(L)'
;MLDPLKVAIDHDLVVVTLATYVVGTLVLIGYFLLRSDALKRAGIVLSVLACVLQFAELGTRWNMTGVWPLTNLYGSLSLFSGLGVLIFVIFAAKYDLWLIGGGVLGLSAIAFGYATTWNEGYMPAVPALQSYWIKVHVPLVVSSYAAFMVAFVVSCLYLLKAYSERRLSSGTAVVRASAAGAGTVSMKVATGRTSLDANASRTETPHIATAAEAGDPFALWLAGLPSLARLDMLTYRIVAVGLPLLTVGIITGAMWANEAWGAYWSWDPKETAALVSWIVYAGFMHLHTRSAWRGERSAWVSIVGFATIMFCYLGVNIWISGLHSYKM
;
A
#
# COMPACT_ATOMS: atom_id res chain seq x y z
N MET A 1 -4.32 29.58 -28.28
CA MET A 1 -4.40 30.16 -26.93
C MET A 1 -5.41 29.31 -26.17
N LEU A 2 -5.05 28.77 -25.00
CA LEU A 2 -5.99 27.96 -24.20
C LEU A 2 -7.09 28.84 -23.64
N ASP A 3 -8.30 28.28 -23.50
CA ASP A 3 -9.45 28.95 -22.91
C ASP A 3 -9.18 29.25 -21.42
N PRO A 4 -9.15 30.54 -20.99
CA PRO A 4 -8.87 30.92 -19.61
C PRO A 4 -9.81 30.25 -18.59
N LEU A 5 -11.08 30.03 -18.96
CA LEU A 5 -12.05 29.38 -18.10
C LEU A 5 -11.68 27.91 -17.84
N LYS A 6 -11.26 27.22 -18.88
CA LYS A 6 -10.83 25.81 -18.74
C LYS A 6 -9.56 25.68 -17.90
N VAL A 7 -8.62 26.63 -18.03
CA VAL A 7 -7.41 26.68 -17.20
C VAL A 7 -7.77 26.90 -15.72
N ALA A 8 -8.71 27.79 -15.44
CA ALA A 8 -9.19 28.00 -14.06
C ALA A 8 -9.87 26.76 -13.49
N ILE A 9 -10.72 26.08 -14.29
CA ILE A 9 -11.37 24.81 -13.88
C ILE A 9 -10.33 23.72 -13.58
N ASP A 10 -9.29 23.57 -14.41
CA ASP A 10 -8.22 22.61 -14.16
C ASP A 10 -7.50 22.88 -12.85
N HIS A 11 -7.13 24.14 -12.61
CA HIS A 11 -6.49 24.53 -11.34
C HIS A 11 -7.38 24.25 -10.12
N ASP A 12 -8.66 24.57 -10.18
CA ASP A 12 -9.60 24.32 -9.09
C ASP A 12 -9.77 22.81 -8.85
N LEU A 13 -9.84 22.00 -9.92
CA LEU A 13 -9.88 20.54 -9.80
C LEU A 13 -8.63 19.99 -9.12
N VAL A 14 -7.44 20.49 -9.45
CA VAL A 14 -6.18 20.10 -8.78
C VAL A 14 -6.26 20.37 -7.28
N VAL A 15 -6.65 21.60 -6.90
CA VAL A 15 -6.72 22.02 -5.49
C VAL A 15 -7.76 21.18 -4.73
N VAL A 16 -8.97 21.04 -5.28
CA VAL A 16 -10.06 20.31 -4.64
C VAL A 16 -9.73 18.81 -4.53
N THR A 17 -9.11 18.23 -5.56
CA THR A 17 -8.68 16.83 -5.54
C THR A 17 -7.64 16.60 -4.44
N LEU A 18 -6.61 17.43 -4.37
CA LEU A 18 -5.58 17.31 -3.34
C LEU A 18 -6.16 17.50 -1.93
N ALA A 19 -7.01 18.49 -1.75
CA ALA A 19 -7.71 18.69 -0.47
C ALA A 19 -8.57 17.48 -0.09
N THR A 20 -9.26 16.87 -1.07
CA THR A 20 -10.08 15.67 -0.84
C THR A 20 -9.22 14.46 -0.45
N TYR A 21 -8.05 14.28 -1.05
CA TYR A 21 -7.08 13.25 -0.62
C TYR A 21 -6.63 13.46 0.82
N VAL A 22 -6.25 14.69 1.18
CA VAL A 22 -5.77 15.01 2.53
C VAL A 22 -6.89 14.81 3.57
N VAL A 23 -8.07 15.35 3.33
CA VAL A 23 -9.21 15.19 4.24
C VAL A 23 -9.62 13.71 4.34
N GLY A 24 -9.69 13.00 3.22
CA GLY A 24 -9.99 11.57 3.19
C GLY A 24 -8.96 10.74 3.96
N THR A 25 -7.68 11.10 3.84
CA THR A 25 -6.59 10.48 4.62
C THR A 25 -6.83 10.65 6.12
N LEU A 26 -7.10 11.88 6.58
CA LEU A 26 -7.32 12.19 8.00
C LEU A 26 -8.57 11.47 8.55
N VAL A 27 -9.66 11.45 7.77
CA VAL A 27 -10.90 10.75 8.15
C VAL A 27 -10.67 9.24 8.25
N LEU A 28 -9.94 8.62 7.32
CA LEU A 28 -9.66 7.19 7.34
C LEU A 28 -8.60 6.80 8.39
N ILE A 29 -7.65 7.68 8.72
CA ILE A 29 -6.81 7.53 9.90
C ILE A 29 -7.66 7.61 11.17
N GLY A 30 -8.59 8.55 11.24
CA GLY A 30 -9.56 8.64 12.34
C GLY A 30 -10.41 7.36 12.46
N TYR A 31 -10.88 6.81 11.34
CA TYR A 31 -11.55 5.51 11.33
C TYR A 31 -10.64 4.38 11.81
N PHE A 32 -9.39 4.36 11.35
CA PHE A 32 -8.40 3.37 11.79
C PHE A 32 -8.21 3.42 13.31
N LEU A 33 -8.16 4.59 13.92
CA LEU A 33 -7.94 4.78 15.36
C LEU A 33 -9.21 4.55 16.21
N LEU A 34 -10.35 5.09 15.79
CA LEU A 34 -11.57 5.18 16.60
C LEU A 34 -12.62 4.10 16.27
N ARG A 35 -12.47 3.37 15.16
CA ARG A 35 -13.41 2.33 14.67
C ARG A 35 -14.86 2.82 14.51
N SER A 36 -15.06 4.11 14.28
CA SER A 36 -16.38 4.72 14.13
C SER A 36 -16.99 4.46 12.75
N ASP A 37 -18.22 3.96 12.72
CA ASP A 37 -18.96 3.74 11.47
C ASP A 37 -19.27 5.04 10.71
N ALA A 38 -19.40 6.16 11.42
CA ALA A 38 -19.56 7.48 10.79
C ALA A 38 -18.31 7.86 10.01
N LEU A 39 -17.10 7.67 10.60
CA LEU A 39 -15.84 7.92 9.92
C LEU A 39 -15.60 6.94 8.77
N LYS A 40 -16.00 5.66 8.92
CA LYS A 40 -15.97 4.69 7.82
C LYS A 40 -16.78 5.19 6.63
N ARG A 41 -18.05 5.57 6.85
CA ARG A 41 -18.94 6.06 5.78
C ARG A 41 -18.40 7.34 5.14
N ALA A 42 -17.96 8.29 5.93
CA ALA A 42 -17.34 9.53 5.41
C ALA A 42 -16.08 9.22 4.60
N GLY A 43 -15.22 8.33 5.07
CA GLY A 43 -14.02 7.88 4.36
C GLY A 43 -14.32 7.19 3.03
N ILE A 44 -15.37 6.36 2.95
CA ILE A 44 -15.85 5.75 1.69
C ILE A 44 -16.24 6.83 0.69
N VAL A 45 -17.09 7.79 1.12
CA VAL A 45 -17.56 8.87 0.25
C VAL A 45 -16.38 9.71 -0.25
N LEU A 46 -15.46 10.09 0.63
CA LEU A 46 -14.29 10.88 0.27
C LEU A 46 -13.35 10.12 -0.67
N SER A 47 -13.19 8.80 -0.50
CA SER A 47 -12.36 7.98 -1.40
C SER A 47 -12.95 7.92 -2.81
N VAL A 48 -14.27 7.72 -2.92
CA VAL A 48 -14.96 7.72 -4.22
C VAL A 48 -14.91 9.11 -4.85
N LEU A 49 -15.15 10.16 -4.08
CA LEU A 49 -15.09 11.55 -4.55
C LEU A 49 -13.67 11.90 -5.05
N ALA A 50 -12.63 11.56 -4.29
CA ALA A 50 -11.24 11.77 -4.70
C ALA A 50 -10.90 11.06 -6.01
N CYS A 51 -11.38 9.83 -6.18
CA CYS A 51 -11.23 9.07 -7.43
C CYS A 51 -11.91 9.78 -8.60
N VAL A 52 -13.17 10.20 -8.44
CA VAL A 52 -13.94 10.91 -9.48
C VAL A 52 -13.27 12.24 -9.87
N LEU A 53 -12.86 13.03 -8.87
CA LEU A 53 -12.18 14.31 -9.10
C LEU A 53 -10.86 14.14 -9.83
N GLN A 54 -10.06 13.12 -9.47
CA GLN A 54 -8.79 12.85 -10.14
C GLN A 54 -8.97 12.49 -11.62
N PHE A 55 -9.92 11.63 -11.94
CA PHE A 55 -10.20 11.31 -13.35
C PHE A 55 -10.88 12.48 -14.11
N ALA A 56 -11.66 13.31 -13.41
CA ALA A 56 -12.20 14.54 -13.99
C ALA A 56 -11.09 15.53 -14.34
N GLU A 57 -10.09 15.70 -13.47
CA GLU A 57 -8.89 16.53 -13.70
C GLU A 57 -8.14 16.06 -14.96
N LEU A 58 -7.79 14.75 -15.02
CA LEU A 58 -7.12 14.19 -16.19
C LEU A 58 -7.94 14.34 -17.48
N GLY A 59 -9.26 14.14 -17.41
CA GLY A 59 -10.17 14.32 -18.53
C GLY A 59 -10.29 15.79 -18.99
N THR A 60 -10.28 16.72 -18.06
CA THR A 60 -10.30 18.17 -18.35
C THR A 60 -9.02 18.58 -19.08
N ARG A 61 -7.85 18.15 -18.61
CA ARG A 61 -6.56 18.37 -19.29
C ARG A 61 -6.54 17.82 -20.69
N TRP A 62 -7.01 16.60 -20.87
CA TRP A 62 -7.09 16.00 -22.20
C TRP A 62 -7.99 16.81 -23.14
N ASN A 63 -9.16 17.20 -22.65
CA ASN A 63 -10.10 18.02 -23.45
C ASN A 63 -9.54 19.41 -23.81
N MET A 64 -8.75 20.01 -22.90
CA MET A 64 -8.16 21.35 -23.13
C MET A 64 -7.02 21.33 -24.13
N THR A 65 -6.15 20.33 -24.02
CA THR A 65 -4.91 20.27 -24.79
C THR A 65 -5.04 19.50 -26.09
N GLY A 66 -6.04 18.61 -26.20
CA GLY A 66 -6.11 17.61 -27.27
C GLY A 66 -4.99 16.59 -27.22
N VAL A 67 -4.04 16.71 -26.27
CA VAL A 67 -2.89 15.84 -26.10
C VAL A 67 -3.18 14.81 -25.00
N TRP A 68 -2.74 13.59 -25.19
CA TRP A 68 -2.85 12.54 -24.18
C TRP A 68 -2.17 12.98 -22.86
N PRO A 69 -2.88 13.03 -21.71
CA PRO A 69 -2.38 13.69 -20.51
C PRO A 69 -1.28 12.92 -19.76
N LEU A 70 -0.86 11.76 -20.28
CA LEU A 70 0.09 10.86 -19.64
C LEU A 70 1.50 10.89 -20.27
N THR A 71 1.84 11.99 -20.94
CA THR A 71 3.13 12.15 -21.63
C THR A 71 4.23 12.73 -20.75
N ASN A 72 3.92 13.14 -19.54
CA ASN A 72 4.87 13.73 -18.60
C ASN A 72 4.73 13.13 -17.19
N LEU A 73 5.65 13.51 -16.29
CA LEU A 73 5.67 13.01 -14.91
C LEU A 73 4.42 13.45 -14.14
N TYR A 74 3.93 14.67 -14.34
CA TYR A 74 2.70 15.14 -13.74
C TYR A 74 1.52 14.22 -14.05
N GLY A 75 1.23 14.01 -15.32
CA GLY A 75 0.07 13.21 -15.74
C GLY A 75 0.17 11.74 -15.31
N SER A 76 1.37 11.15 -15.36
CA SER A 76 1.56 9.77 -14.91
C SER A 76 1.39 9.60 -13.39
N LEU A 77 1.86 10.56 -12.57
CA LEU A 77 1.65 10.55 -11.12
C LEU A 77 0.19 10.85 -10.75
N SER A 78 -0.48 11.72 -11.48
CA SER A 78 -1.92 11.97 -11.36
C SER A 78 -2.71 10.68 -11.61
N LEU A 79 -2.39 9.96 -12.68
CA LEU A 79 -3.00 8.65 -12.96
C LEU A 79 -2.66 7.62 -11.88
N PHE A 80 -1.41 7.56 -11.42
CA PHE A 80 -0.99 6.66 -10.34
C PHE A 80 -1.82 6.87 -9.07
N SER A 81 -2.01 8.13 -8.67
CA SER A 81 -2.80 8.50 -7.49
C SER A 81 -4.27 8.08 -7.65
N GLY A 82 -4.89 8.39 -8.78
CA GLY A 82 -6.29 8.02 -9.07
C GLY A 82 -6.51 6.51 -9.12
N LEU A 83 -5.63 5.78 -9.82
CA LEU A 83 -5.69 4.32 -9.91
C LEU A 83 -5.42 3.65 -8.57
N GLY A 84 -4.53 4.20 -7.75
CA GLY A 84 -4.26 3.69 -6.40
C GLY A 84 -5.52 3.71 -5.54
N VAL A 85 -6.25 4.83 -5.56
CA VAL A 85 -7.52 4.95 -4.83
C VAL A 85 -8.61 4.09 -5.47
N LEU A 86 -8.69 4.02 -6.80
CA LEU A 86 -9.67 3.16 -7.49
C LEU A 86 -9.49 1.68 -7.12
N ILE A 87 -8.26 1.17 -7.20
CA ILE A 87 -7.93 -0.21 -6.84
C ILE A 87 -8.23 -0.44 -5.36
N PHE A 88 -7.87 0.50 -4.49
CA PHE A 88 -8.19 0.45 -3.07
C PHE A 88 -9.71 0.34 -2.85
N VAL A 89 -10.52 1.22 -3.46
CA VAL A 89 -11.99 1.22 -3.32
C VAL A 89 -12.58 -0.12 -3.76
N ILE A 90 -12.13 -0.66 -4.91
CA ILE A 90 -12.59 -1.98 -5.40
C ILE A 90 -12.26 -3.10 -4.41
N PHE A 91 -11.02 -3.17 -3.93
CA PHE A 91 -10.60 -4.19 -2.96
C PHE A 91 -11.24 -3.98 -1.59
N ALA A 92 -11.37 -2.73 -1.12
CA ALA A 92 -11.99 -2.41 0.15
C ALA A 92 -13.49 -2.74 0.15
N ALA A 93 -14.20 -2.47 -0.94
CA ALA A 93 -15.61 -2.84 -1.09
C ALA A 93 -15.79 -4.37 -1.12
N LYS A 94 -14.91 -5.10 -1.84
CA LYS A 94 -15.01 -6.56 -1.97
C LYS A 94 -14.60 -7.32 -0.70
N TYR A 95 -13.62 -6.80 0.04
CA TYR A 95 -12.97 -7.51 1.14
C TYR A 95 -13.12 -6.80 2.49
N ASP A 96 -13.93 -5.74 2.59
CA ASP A 96 -14.11 -4.88 3.78
C ASP A 96 -12.75 -4.42 4.36
N LEU A 97 -11.92 -3.82 3.51
CA LEU A 97 -10.54 -3.45 3.81
C LEU A 97 -10.36 -1.94 4.01
N TRP A 98 -11.41 -1.23 4.44
CA TRP A 98 -11.40 0.24 4.58
C TRP A 98 -10.35 0.77 5.56
N LEU A 99 -9.87 -0.09 6.46
CA LEU A 99 -8.84 0.25 7.44
C LEU A 99 -7.49 0.68 6.86
N ILE A 100 -7.16 0.21 5.65
CA ILE A 100 -5.90 0.60 4.99
C ILE A 100 -6.02 1.93 4.23
N GLY A 101 -7.21 2.48 4.14
CA GLY A 101 -7.50 3.64 3.28
C GLY A 101 -6.69 4.89 3.64
N GLY A 102 -6.43 5.12 4.93
CA GLY A 102 -5.56 6.22 5.36
C GLY A 102 -4.15 6.15 4.77
N GLY A 103 -3.59 4.93 4.68
CA GLY A 103 -2.29 4.71 4.04
C GLY A 103 -2.33 4.91 2.52
N VAL A 104 -3.37 4.40 1.84
CA VAL A 104 -3.48 4.51 0.38
C VAL A 104 -3.77 5.96 -0.06
N LEU A 105 -4.76 6.62 0.56
CA LEU A 105 -5.06 8.02 0.25
C LEU A 105 -3.88 8.94 0.61
N GLY A 106 -3.17 8.66 1.71
CA GLY A 106 -2.00 9.42 2.12
C GLY A 106 -0.86 9.34 1.10
N LEU A 107 -0.54 8.13 0.61
CA LEU A 107 0.45 7.96 -0.45
C LEU A 107 -0.01 8.59 -1.77
N SER A 108 -1.30 8.51 -2.10
CA SER A 108 -1.88 9.18 -3.27
C SER A 108 -1.82 10.70 -3.14
N ALA A 109 -2.09 11.26 -1.95
CA ALA A 109 -1.94 12.69 -1.68
C ALA A 109 -0.49 13.16 -1.86
N ILE A 110 0.49 12.39 -1.34
CA ILE A 110 1.92 12.68 -1.50
C ILE A 110 2.31 12.62 -2.98
N ALA A 111 1.90 11.57 -3.70
CA ALA A 111 2.24 11.42 -5.11
C ALA A 111 1.61 12.51 -5.97
N PHE A 112 0.34 12.85 -5.76
CA PHE A 112 -0.32 13.91 -6.49
C PHE A 112 0.19 15.30 -6.11
N GLY A 113 0.44 15.56 -4.80
CA GLY A 113 1.08 16.79 -4.36
C GLY A 113 2.48 16.96 -4.95
N TYR A 114 3.26 15.88 -5.03
CA TYR A 114 4.56 15.90 -5.72
C TYR A 114 4.39 16.13 -7.23
N ALA A 115 3.36 15.53 -7.85
CA ALA A 115 3.06 15.78 -9.26
C ALA A 115 2.87 17.28 -9.55
N THR A 116 2.19 18.03 -8.68
CA THR A 116 1.93 19.46 -8.90
C THR A 116 3.19 20.29 -8.98
N THR A 117 4.31 19.85 -8.40
CA THR A 117 5.62 20.53 -8.51
C THR A 117 6.26 20.35 -9.89
N TRP A 118 5.79 19.38 -10.70
CA TRP A 118 6.21 19.11 -12.07
C TRP A 118 5.21 19.56 -13.11
N ASN A 119 4.29 20.43 -12.72
CA ASN A 119 3.29 20.99 -13.64
C ASN A 119 3.90 22.09 -14.49
N GLU A 120 4.59 21.71 -15.57
CA GLU A 120 5.25 22.61 -16.53
C GLU A 120 4.26 23.24 -17.52
N GLY A 121 2.96 23.22 -17.20
CA GLY A 121 1.92 23.75 -18.08
C GLY A 121 1.51 22.75 -19.18
N TYR A 122 1.00 23.28 -20.27
CA TYR A 122 0.37 22.49 -21.34
C TYR A 122 1.30 22.42 -22.56
N MET A 123 2.44 21.75 -22.40
CA MET A 123 3.43 21.59 -23.48
C MET A 123 3.02 20.48 -24.46
N PRO A 124 3.25 20.65 -25.75
CA PRO A 124 3.03 19.57 -26.71
C PRO A 124 3.99 18.41 -26.45
N ALA A 125 3.50 17.19 -26.61
CA ALA A 125 4.32 15.99 -26.45
C ALA A 125 5.42 15.93 -27.52
N VAL A 126 6.64 15.57 -27.12
CA VAL A 126 7.74 15.30 -28.05
C VAL A 126 7.37 14.15 -29.01
N PRO A 127 7.91 14.09 -30.24
CA PRO A 127 7.52 13.09 -31.24
C PRO A 127 7.52 11.64 -30.73
N ALA A 128 8.52 11.24 -29.94
CA ALA A 128 8.62 9.90 -29.37
C ALA A 128 7.41 9.54 -28.47
N LEU A 129 6.77 10.53 -27.84
CA LEU A 129 5.59 10.34 -26.98
C LEU A 129 4.25 10.42 -27.72
N GLN A 130 4.26 10.60 -29.05
CA GLN A 130 3.05 10.62 -29.87
C GLN A 130 2.65 9.23 -30.39
N SER A 131 3.43 8.18 -30.08
CA SER A 131 3.18 6.80 -30.44
C SER A 131 1.86 6.26 -29.87
N TYR A 132 1.19 5.39 -30.64
CA TYR A 132 0.04 4.62 -30.16
C TYR A 132 0.40 3.76 -28.94
N TRP A 133 1.58 3.14 -28.94
CA TRP A 133 2.01 2.22 -27.90
C TRP A 133 2.17 2.89 -26.54
N ILE A 134 2.56 4.16 -26.48
CA ILE A 134 2.68 4.89 -25.21
C ILE A 134 1.32 5.02 -24.52
N LYS A 135 0.23 5.13 -25.30
CA LYS A 135 -1.15 5.22 -24.79
C LYS A 135 -1.63 3.91 -24.15
N VAL A 136 -1.01 2.79 -24.49
CA VAL A 136 -1.29 1.46 -23.91
C VAL A 136 -0.32 1.15 -22.78
N HIS A 137 0.98 1.38 -23.01
CA HIS A 137 2.05 1.09 -22.08
C HIS A 137 1.88 1.82 -20.75
N VAL A 138 1.77 3.15 -20.77
CA VAL A 138 1.74 3.96 -19.55
C VAL A 138 0.57 3.60 -18.63
N PRO A 139 -0.70 3.50 -19.10
CA PRO A 139 -1.79 3.07 -18.24
C PRO A 139 -1.60 1.69 -17.63
N LEU A 140 -1.06 0.72 -18.37
CA LEU A 140 -0.83 -0.63 -17.85
C LEU A 140 0.24 -0.67 -16.76
N VAL A 141 1.38 -0.02 -17.01
CA VAL A 141 2.48 0.05 -16.04
C VAL A 141 2.04 0.81 -14.79
N VAL A 142 1.40 1.97 -14.95
CA VAL A 142 0.94 2.78 -13.81
C VAL A 142 -0.15 2.06 -13.01
N SER A 143 -1.04 1.31 -13.68
CA SER A 143 -2.03 0.45 -13.00
C SER A 143 -1.37 -0.64 -12.16
N SER A 144 -0.30 -1.26 -12.68
CA SER A 144 0.47 -2.25 -11.92
C SER A 144 1.15 -1.62 -10.69
N TYR A 145 1.77 -0.45 -10.85
CA TYR A 145 2.42 0.29 -9.78
C TYR A 145 1.42 0.69 -8.68
N ALA A 146 0.24 1.13 -9.08
CA ALA A 146 -0.86 1.46 -8.18
C ALA A 146 -1.35 0.23 -7.39
N ALA A 147 -1.45 -0.94 -8.04
CA ALA A 147 -1.77 -2.19 -7.36
C ALA A 147 -0.68 -2.55 -6.33
N PHE A 148 0.60 -2.43 -6.70
CA PHE A 148 1.71 -2.70 -5.79
C PHE A 148 1.78 -1.71 -4.61
N MET A 149 1.36 -0.45 -4.79
CA MET A 149 1.18 0.50 -3.69
C MET A 149 0.14 0.00 -2.68
N VAL A 150 -1.00 -0.48 -3.14
CA VAL A 150 -2.03 -1.05 -2.25
C VAL A 150 -1.51 -2.31 -1.54
N ALA A 151 -0.80 -3.20 -2.25
CA ALA A 151 -0.15 -4.38 -1.66
C ALA A 151 0.88 -4.00 -0.59
N PHE A 152 1.67 -2.95 -0.84
CA PHE A 152 2.63 -2.39 0.12
C PHE A 152 1.94 -1.95 1.41
N VAL A 153 0.84 -1.19 1.34
CA VAL A 153 0.09 -0.72 2.52
C VAL A 153 -0.48 -1.91 3.31
N VAL A 154 -1.02 -2.93 2.63
CA VAL A 154 -1.49 -4.17 3.28
C VAL A 154 -0.34 -4.90 3.97
N SER A 155 0.84 -4.97 3.33
CA SER A 155 2.03 -5.61 3.89
C SER A 155 2.58 -4.87 5.12
N CYS A 156 2.56 -3.54 5.11
CA CYS A 156 2.91 -2.73 6.28
C CYS A 156 1.95 -3.01 7.45
N LEU A 157 0.64 -3.09 7.18
CA LEU A 157 -0.35 -3.44 8.18
C LEU A 157 -0.15 -4.87 8.72
N TYR A 158 0.21 -5.82 7.84
CA TYR A 158 0.57 -7.18 8.24
C TYR A 158 1.71 -7.17 9.26
N LEU A 159 2.82 -6.50 8.95
CA LEU A 159 3.99 -6.45 9.83
C LEU A 159 3.68 -5.76 11.16
N LEU A 160 2.91 -4.68 11.13
CA LEU A 160 2.48 -3.98 12.36
C LEU A 160 1.66 -4.90 13.25
N LYS A 161 0.71 -5.65 12.68
CA LYS A 161 -0.08 -6.63 13.42
C LYS A 161 0.76 -7.79 13.95
N ALA A 162 1.63 -8.38 13.12
CA ALA A 162 2.52 -9.47 13.54
C ALA A 162 3.43 -9.05 14.69
N TYR A 163 3.93 -7.83 14.67
CA TYR A 163 4.72 -7.26 15.75
C TYR A 163 3.91 -7.16 17.06
N SER A 164 2.67 -6.69 16.99
CA SER A 164 1.81 -6.57 18.17
C SER A 164 1.44 -7.92 18.77
N GLU A 165 1.10 -8.92 17.94
CA GLU A 165 0.78 -10.26 18.41
C GLU A 165 1.97 -10.93 19.12
N ARG A 166 3.20 -10.70 18.64
CA ARG A 166 4.41 -11.16 19.35
C ARG A 166 4.61 -10.50 20.69
N ARG A 167 4.38 -9.18 20.79
CA ARG A 167 4.47 -8.46 22.08
C ARG A 167 3.47 -9.00 23.10
N LEU A 168 2.21 -9.22 22.67
CA LEU A 168 1.18 -9.78 23.55
C LEU A 168 1.54 -11.19 24.01
N SER A 169 2.03 -12.06 23.10
CA SER A 169 2.43 -13.43 23.46
C SER A 169 3.64 -13.47 24.40
N SER A 170 4.62 -12.58 24.21
CA SER A 170 5.78 -12.48 25.10
C SER A 170 5.39 -11.98 26.49
N GLY A 171 4.51 -10.98 26.61
CA GLY A 171 3.99 -10.51 27.88
C GLY A 171 3.23 -11.61 28.64
N THR A 172 2.38 -12.36 27.94
CA THR A 172 1.65 -13.50 28.53
C THR A 172 2.58 -14.62 29.00
N ALA A 173 3.67 -14.87 28.27
CA ALA A 173 4.67 -15.87 28.66
C ALA A 173 5.42 -15.47 29.93
N VAL A 174 5.79 -14.19 30.08
CA VAL A 174 6.44 -13.67 31.30
C VAL A 174 5.51 -13.77 32.51
N VAL A 175 4.24 -13.40 32.37
CA VAL A 175 3.26 -13.53 33.45
C VAL A 175 3.04 -14.98 33.86
N ARG A 176 2.97 -15.93 32.91
CA ARG A 176 2.88 -17.36 33.20
C ARG A 176 4.14 -17.90 33.89
N ALA A 177 5.32 -17.47 33.47
CA ALA A 177 6.58 -17.89 34.10
C ALA A 177 6.70 -17.35 35.54
N SER A 178 6.31 -16.09 35.79
CA SER A 178 6.30 -15.54 37.15
C SER A 178 5.25 -16.18 38.06
N ALA A 179 4.06 -16.52 37.54
CA ALA A 179 3.03 -17.26 38.27
C ALA A 179 3.48 -18.70 38.60
N ALA A 180 4.15 -19.39 37.67
CA ALA A 180 4.73 -20.71 37.89
C ALA A 180 5.91 -20.70 38.87
N GLY A 181 6.72 -19.60 38.90
CA GLY A 181 7.80 -19.40 39.85
C GLY A 181 7.31 -19.10 41.27
N ALA A 182 6.15 -18.45 41.43
CA ALA A 182 5.53 -18.21 42.71
C ALA A 182 4.93 -19.48 43.35
N GLY A 183 4.69 -20.54 42.55
CA GLY A 183 4.14 -21.84 43.00
C GLY A 183 5.16 -22.86 43.50
N THR A 184 6.46 -22.59 43.44
CA THR A 184 7.51 -23.46 44.00
C THR A 184 7.93 -23.01 45.41
N VAL A 185 6.97 -22.92 46.34
CA VAL A 185 7.30 -22.90 47.77
C VAL A 185 7.64 -24.35 48.14
N SER A 186 8.90 -24.56 48.44
CA SER A 186 9.57 -25.73 48.98
C SER A 186 8.69 -26.53 49.95
N MET A 187 8.30 -27.72 49.55
CA MET A 187 7.74 -28.72 50.44
C MET A 187 8.91 -29.32 51.26
N LYS A 188 9.25 -28.67 52.37
CA LYS A 188 10.06 -29.34 53.41
C LYS A 188 9.22 -30.44 54.00
N VAL A 189 9.57 -31.67 53.71
CA VAL A 189 9.06 -32.87 54.43
C VAL A 189 9.53 -32.78 55.86
N ALA A 190 8.62 -32.39 56.75
CA ALA A 190 8.77 -32.63 58.17
C ALA A 190 7.97 -33.88 58.54
N THR A 191 8.70 -34.95 58.80
CA THR A 191 8.17 -36.17 59.39
C THR A 191 7.58 -35.87 60.77
N GLY A 192 6.28 -36.11 60.96
CA GLY A 192 5.70 -36.23 62.28
C GLY A 192 4.34 -35.59 62.48
N ARG A 193 3.35 -36.48 62.65
CA ARG A 193 2.03 -36.34 63.26
C ARG A 193 0.91 -35.62 62.49
N THR A 194 -0.02 -36.50 62.17
CA THR A 194 -1.44 -36.26 61.81
C THR A 194 -2.16 -35.28 62.71
N SER A 195 -2.71 -34.22 62.12
CA SER A 195 -3.99 -33.64 62.49
C SER A 195 -4.71 -33.19 61.19
N LEU A 196 -5.88 -33.77 61.00
CA LEU A 196 -6.82 -33.39 59.92
C LEU A 196 -7.43 -32.04 60.25
N ASP A 197 -6.92 -30.99 59.72
CA ASP A 197 -7.64 -29.71 59.64
C ASP A 197 -8.24 -29.60 58.24
N ALA A 198 -9.50 -29.94 58.14
CA ALA A 198 -10.35 -29.73 56.98
C ALA A 198 -10.75 -28.24 56.94
N ASN A 199 -9.89 -27.39 56.42
CA ASN A 199 -10.30 -26.09 55.91
C ASN A 199 -9.17 -25.39 55.16
N ALA A 200 -9.10 -25.54 53.88
CA ALA A 200 -8.54 -24.57 52.89
C ALA A 200 -8.38 -25.21 51.49
N SER A 201 -9.47 -25.69 50.92
CA SER A 201 -9.53 -25.87 49.46
C SER A 201 -10.21 -24.66 48.85
N ARG A 202 -9.58 -23.50 48.93
CA ARG A 202 -9.75 -22.51 47.85
C ARG A 202 -8.82 -22.93 46.74
N THR A 203 -9.32 -23.72 45.84
CA THR A 203 -8.79 -23.85 44.48
C THR A 203 -8.86 -22.46 43.86
N GLU A 204 -7.79 -21.68 44.02
CA GLU A 204 -7.58 -20.52 43.14
C GLU A 204 -7.45 -21.08 41.74
N THR A 205 -8.53 -21.01 41.01
CA THR A 205 -8.48 -21.14 39.56
C THR A 205 -7.35 -20.23 39.04
N PRO A 206 -6.34 -20.76 38.33
CA PRO A 206 -5.31 -19.90 37.82
C PRO A 206 -5.99 -18.82 36.98
N HIS A 207 -5.98 -17.60 37.48
CA HIS A 207 -6.39 -16.42 36.72
C HIS A 207 -5.49 -16.43 35.47
N ILE A 208 -6.07 -16.78 34.32
CA ILE A 208 -5.45 -16.52 33.04
C ILE A 208 -5.46 -15.00 32.92
N ALA A 209 -4.30 -14.39 33.23
CA ALA A 209 -4.11 -12.97 33.00
C ALA A 209 -4.47 -12.70 31.54
N THR A 210 -5.54 -11.98 31.34
CA THR A 210 -5.99 -11.61 30.01
C THR A 210 -5.00 -10.59 29.42
N ALA A 211 -4.92 -10.48 28.10
CA ALA A 211 -4.07 -9.49 27.44
C ALA A 211 -4.33 -8.05 27.95
N ALA A 212 -5.52 -7.80 28.56
CA ALA A 212 -5.87 -6.55 29.23
C ALA A 212 -5.03 -6.29 30.50
N GLU A 213 -4.62 -7.35 31.20
CA GLU A 213 -3.76 -7.24 32.40
C GLU A 213 -2.28 -7.04 32.04
N ALA A 214 -1.88 -7.37 30.79
CA ALA A 214 -0.54 -7.10 30.28
C ALA A 214 -0.30 -5.61 29.88
N GLY A 215 -1.32 -4.75 29.97
CA GLY A 215 -1.16 -3.30 30.03
C GLY A 215 -0.73 -2.56 28.75
N ASP A 216 -0.77 -3.18 27.55
CA ASP A 216 -0.47 -2.48 26.30
C ASP A 216 -1.76 -2.21 25.48
N PRO A 217 -2.41 -1.02 25.66
CA PRO A 217 -3.66 -0.69 24.98
C PRO A 217 -3.50 -0.66 23.46
N PHE A 218 -2.31 -0.32 22.97
CA PHE A 218 -2.03 -0.27 21.53
C PHE A 218 -1.98 -1.67 20.91
N ALA A 219 -1.35 -2.62 21.60
CA ALA A 219 -1.31 -4.00 21.16
C ALA A 219 -2.71 -4.65 21.15
N LEU A 220 -3.54 -4.36 22.16
CA LEU A 220 -4.94 -4.80 22.19
C LEU A 220 -5.76 -4.20 21.03
N TRP A 221 -5.56 -2.93 20.75
CA TRP A 221 -6.21 -2.26 19.64
C TRP A 221 -5.81 -2.88 18.28
N LEU A 222 -4.52 -3.20 18.08
CA LEU A 222 -4.01 -3.89 16.90
C LEU A 222 -4.54 -5.33 16.78
N ALA A 223 -4.84 -6.00 17.89
CA ALA A 223 -5.46 -7.34 17.88
C ALA A 223 -6.82 -7.34 17.16
N GLY A 224 -7.56 -6.22 17.18
CA GLY A 224 -8.82 -6.03 16.46
C GLY A 224 -8.68 -5.83 14.94
N LEU A 225 -7.47 -5.85 14.38
CA LEU A 225 -7.22 -5.81 12.92
C LEU A 225 -7.57 -7.17 12.26
N PRO A 226 -7.79 -7.19 10.94
CA PRO A 226 -7.98 -8.44 10.19
C PRO A 226 -6.89 -9.47 10.49
N SER A 227 -7.21 -10.76 10.44
CA SER A 227 -6.23 -11.81 10.75
C SER A 227 -5.03 -11.76 9.82
N LEU A 228 -3.85 -12.18 10.33
CA LEU A 228 -2.61 -12.23 9.55
C LEU A 228 -2.79 -13.04 8.25
N ALA A 229 -3.49 -14.18 8.33
CA ALA A 229 -3.77 -15.01 7.16
C ALA A 229 -4.62 -14.27 6.11
N ARG A 230 -5.57 -13.42 6.55
CA ARG A 230 -6.37 -12.60 5.63
C ARG A 230 -5.54 -11.52 4.96
N LEU A 231 -4.68 -10.82 5.71
CA LEU A 231 -3.80 -9.80 5.15
C LEU A 231 -2.80 -10.39 4.16
N ASP A 232 -2.17 -11.53 4.46
CA ASP A 232 -1.26 -12.25 3.57
C ASP A 232 -1.95 -12.66 2.26
N MET A 233 -3.16 -13.25 2.37
CA MET A 233 -3.96 -13.61 1.19
C MET A 233 -4.34 -12.38 0.33
N LEU A 234 -4.63 -11.24 0.95
CA LEU A 234 -4.98 -10.01 0.22
C LEU A 234 -3.78 -9.44 -0.51
N THR A 235 -2.60 -9.40 0.13
CA THR A 235 -1.35 -9.01 -0.54
C THR A 235 -1.10 -9.90 -1.77
N TYR A 236 -1.23 -11.22 -1.62
CA TYR A 236 -1.07 -12.15 -2.74
C TYR A 236 -2.05 -11.86 -3.89
N ARG A 237 -3.33 -11.64 -3.59
CA ARG A 237 -4.36 -11.36 -4.63
C ARG A 237 -4.11 -10.05 -5.36
N ILE A 238 -3.65 -9.01 -4.65
CA ILE A 238 -3.35 -7.72 -5.27
C ILE A 238 -2.13 -7.86 -6.17
N VAL A 239 -1.07 -8.54 -5.72
CA VAL A 239 0.13 -8.80 -6.53
C VAL A 239 -0.21 -9.66 -7.75
N ALA A 240 -1.12 -10.65 -7.59
CA ALA A 240 -1.58 -11.49 -8.69
C ALA A 240 -2.33 -10.72 -9.80
N VAL A 241 -2.88 -9.54 -9.49
CA VAL A 241 -3.43 -8.60 -10.48
C VAL A 241 -2.33 -7.69 -11.03
N GLY A 242 -1.46 -7.16 -10.17
CA GLY A 242 -0.42 -6.22 -10.56
C GLY A 242 0.65 -6.81 -11.48
N LEU A 243 1.09 -8.05 -11.23
CA LEU A 243 2.17 -8.68 -12.01
C LEU A 243 1.82 -8.92 -13.49
N PRO A 244 0.65 -9.45 -13.86
CA PRO A 244 0.24 -9.52 -15.26
C PRO A 244 0.16 -8.15 -15.94
N LEU A 245 -0.34 -7.13 -15.25
CA LEU A 245 -0.38 -5.76 -15.77
C LEU A 245 1.03 -5.23 -16.04
N LEU A 246 1.99 -5.48 -15.13
CA LEU A 246 3.39 -5.12 -15.32
C LEU A 246 4.00 -5.88 -16.50
N THR A 247 3.71 -7.17 -16.62
CA THR A 247 4.22 -8.01 -17.73
C THR A 247 3.77 -7.46 -19.09
N VAL A 248 2.46 -7.24 -19.26
CA VAL A 248 1.92 -6.67 -20.50
C VAL A 248 2.42 -5.24 -20.71
N GLY A 249 2.56 -4.49 -19.59
CA GLY A 249 3.14 -3.16 -19.61
C GLY A 249 4.58 -3.15 -20.15
N ILE A 250 5.46 -4.04 -19.71
CA ILE A 250 6.85 -4.15 -20.21
C ILE A 250 6.85 -4.53 -21.68
N ILE A 251 6.01 -5.49 -22.09
CA ILE A 251 5.91 -5.92 -23.51
C ILE A 251 5.48 -4.75 -24.41
N THR A 252 4.44 -4.01 -24.01
CA THR A 252 3.97 -2.85 -24.78
C THR A 252 4.96 -1.69 -24.75
N GLY A 253 5.77 -1.59 -23.69
CA GLY A 253 6.90 -0.66 -23.62
C GLY A 253 8.02 -1.00 -24.60
N ALA A 254 8.32 -2.28 -24.79
CA ALA A 254 9.26 -2.73 -25.81
C ALA A 254 8.76 -2.41 -27.23
N MET A 255 7.45 -2.54 -27.49
CA MET A 255 6.86 -2.12 -28.77
C MET A 255 7.03 -0.62 -29.01
N TRP A 256 6.78 0.19 -27.97
CA TRP A 256 7.02 1.62 -28.03
C TRP A 256 8.50 1.95 -28.25
N ALA A 257 9.41 1.29 -27.54
CA ALA A 257 10.86 1.49 -27.67
C ALA A 257 11.35 1.24 -29.11
N ASN A 258 10.87 0.17 -29.74
CA ASN A 258 11.18 -0.13 -31.13
C ASN A 258 10.71 0.98 -32.09
N GLU A 259 9.54 1.57 -31.86
CA GLU A 259 9.03 2.69 -32.66
C GLU A 259 9.81 3.99 -32.40
N ALA A 260 10.19 4.24 -31.13
CA ALA A 260 10.82 5.49 -30.72
C ALA A 260 12.32 5.57 -31.08
N TRP A 261 13.07 4.45 -30.98
CA TRP A 261 14.53 4.41 -31.23
C TRP A 261 15.04 3.12 -31.90
N GLY A 262 14.15 2.31 -32.47
CA GLY A 262 14.52 1.20 -33.33
C GLY A 262 14.98 -0.08 -32.63
N ALA A 263 14.78 -0.21 -31.33
CA ALA A 263 15.17 -1.40 -30.56
C ALA A 263 14.09 -1.75 -29.53
N TYR A 264 13.70 -3.03 -29.46
CA TYR A 264 12.73 -3.52 -28.45
C TYR A 264 13.30 -3.49 -27.04
N TRP A 265 14.60 -3.56 -26.88
CA TRP A 265 15.31 -3.58 -25.60
C TRP A 265 16.74 -3.07 -25.76
N SER A 266 17.14 -2.10 -24.97
CA SER A 266 18.44 -1.43 -25.06
C SER A 266 19.24 -1.46 -23.77
N TRP A 267 18.76 -2.15 -22.74
CA TRP A 267 19.32 -2.14 -21.38
C TRP A 267 19.35 -0.72 -20.76
N ASP A 268 18.46 0.14 -21.20
CA ASP A 268 18.26 1.44 -20.59
C ASP A 268 18.00 1.29 -19.08
N PRO A 269 18.45 2.22 -18.22
CA PRO A 269 18.26 2.14 -16.78
C PRO A 269 16.80 1.90 -16.36
N LYS A 270 15.83 2.45 -17.09
CA LYS A 270 14.40 2.28 -16.78
C LYS A 270 13.89 0.90 -17.18
N GLU A 271 14.32 0.38 -18.33
CA GLU A 271 14.03 -1.00 -18.75
C GLU A 271 14.60 -2.00 -17.73
N THR A 272 15.86 -1.81 -17.35
CA THR A 272 16.56 -2.66 -16.37
C THR A 272 15.88 -2.62 -15.00
N ALA A 273 15.52 -1.44 -14.49
CA ALA A 273 14.83 -1.29 -13.21
C ALA A 273 13.41 -1.89 -13.23
N ALA A 274 12.71 -1.79 -14.37
CA ALA A 274 11.41 -2.44 -14.56
C ALA A 274 11.54 -3.97 -14.53
N LEU A 275 12.56 -4.52 -15.19
CA LEU A 275 12.86 -5.96 -15.16
C LEU A 275 13.20 -6.44 -13.74
N VAL A 276 14.01 -5.70 -12.99
CA VAL A 276 14.32 -6.02 -11.58
C VAL A 276 13.04 -6.05 -10.74
N SER A 277 12.17 -5.06 -10.91
CA SER A 277 10.88 -5.03 -10.22
C SER A 277 10.00 -6.22 -10.59
N TRP A 278 9.96 -6.57 -11.85
CA TRP A 278 9.24 -7.75 -12.34
C TRP A 278 9.78 -9.05 -11.71
N ILE A 279 11.11 -9.23 -11.66
CA ILE A 279 11.75 -10.40 -11.04
C ILE A 279 11.38 -10.50 -9.56
N VAL A 280 11.39 -9.39 -8.81
CA VAL A 280 11.03 -9.38 -7.39
C VAL A 280 9.58 -9.84 -7.19
N TYR A 281 8.63 -9.33 -7.99
CA TYR A 281 7.22 -9.73 -7.85
C TYR A 281 6.92 -11.12 -8.43
N ALA A 282 7.61 -11.55 -9.47
CA ALA A 282 7.56 -12.94 -9.95
C ALA A 282 8.10 -13.89 -8.88
N GLY A 283 9.21 -13.51 -8.24
CA GLY A 283 9.76 -14.19 -7.08
C GLY A 283 8.77 -14.26 -5.92
N PHE A 284 8.11 -13.14 -5.58
CA PHE A 284 7.04 -13.11 -4.59
C PHE A 284 5.95 -14.16 -4.88
N MET A 285 5.43 -14.19 -6.11
CA MET A 285 4.39 -15.14 -6.51
C MET A 285 4.86 -16.59 -6.40
N HIS A 286 6.08 -16.87 -6.85
CA HIS A 286 6.66 -18.22 -6.75
C HIS A 286 6.90 -18.64 -5.31
N LEU A 287 7.51 -17.78 -4.50
CA LEU A 287 7.83 -18.08 -3.09
C LEU A 287 6.59 -18.24 -2.23
N HIS A 288 5.53 -17.48 -2.48
CA HIS A 288 4.27 -17.54 -1.76
C HIS A 288 3.56 -18.91 -1.93
N THR A 289 3.87 -19.69 -2.96
CA THR A 289 3.37 -21.07 -3.09
C THR A 289 3.86 -21.97 -1.96
N ARG A 290 5.01 -21.67 -1.38
CA ARG A 290 5.64 -22.44 -0.29
C ARG A 290 5.19 -21.91 1.06
N SER A 291 4.63 -22.75 1.91
CA SER A 291 4.13 -22.37 3.24
C SER A 291 5.16 -21.64 4.12
N ALA A 292 6.44 -22.02 4.03
CA ALA A 292 7.53 -21.39 4.78
C ALA A 292 7.82 -19.92 4.40
N TRP A 293 7.33 -19.46 3.25
CA TRP A 293 7.51 -18.08 2.76
C TRP A 293 6.28 -17.19 2.92
N ARG A 294 5.12 -17.78 3.27
CA ARG A 294 3.90 -17.01 3.54
C ARG A 294 4.07 -16.16 4.79
N GLY A 295 3.28 -15.11 4.86
CA GLY A 295 3.22 -14.24 6.01
C GLY A 295 4.34 -13.20 6.01
N GLU A 296 5.14 -13.14 7.05
CA GLU A 296 6.11 -12.07 7.28
C GLU A 296 7.14 -11.93 6.16
N ARG A 297 7.68 -13.06 5.67
CA ARG A 297 8.66 -13.05 4.58
C ARG A 297 8.07 -12.51 3.30
N SER A 298 6.84 -12.93 2.95
CA SER A 298 6.13 -12.40 1.78
C SER A 298 5.81 -10.92 1.93
N ALA A 299 5.44 -10.46 3.13
CA ALA A 299 5.21 -9.04 3.39
C ALA A 299 6.48 -8.21 3.15
N TRP A 300 7.64 -8.66 3.61
CA TRP A 300 8.91 -8.00 3.34
C TRP A 300 9.27 -7.98 1.86
N VAL A 301 9.07 -9.08 1.13
CA VAL A 301 9.30 -9.11 -0.33
C VAL A 301 8.39 -8.12 -1.05
N SER A 302 7.12 -8.01 -0.65
CA SER A 302 6.18 -7.01 -1.21
C SER A 302 6.65 -5.57 -0.95
N ILE A 303 7.17 -5.27 0.24
CA ILE A 303 7.69 -3.94 0.59
C ILE A 303 8.94 -3.61 -0.23
N VAL A 304 9.89 -4.55 -0.33
CA VAL A 304 11.09 -4.38 -1.17
C VAL A 304 10.70 -4.22 -2.62
N GLY A 305 9.74 -5.01 -3.11
CA GLY A 305 9.21 -4.89 -4.46
C GLY A 305 8.64 -3.50 -4.75
N PHE A 306 7.87 -2.92 -3.82
CA PHE A 306 7.38 -1.55 -4.00
C PHE A 306 8.52 -0.51 -3.98
N ALA A 307 9.56 -0.71 -3.18
CA ALA A 307 10.73 0.15 -3.22
C ALA A 307 11.44 0.09 -4.59
N THR A 308 11.56 -1.09 -5.23
CA THR A 308 12.12 -1.20 -6.59
C THR A 308 11.25 -0.50 -7.63
N ILE A 309 9.91 -0.58 -7.49
CA ILE A 309 8.96 0.17 -8.32
C ILE A 309 9.17 1.68 -8.17
N MET A 310 9.25 2.19 -6.95
CA MET A 310 9.46 3.62 -6.71
C MET A 310 10.81 4.09 -7.23
N PHE A 311 11.86 3.28 -7.10
CA PHE A 311 13.15 3.57 -7.69
C PHE A 311 13.07 3.61 -9.23
N CYS A 312 12.43 2.64 -9.88
CA CYS A 312 12.19 2.63 -11.32
C CYS A 312 11.39 3.86 -11.77
N TYR A 313 10.35 4.21 -11.04
CA TYR A 313 9.40 5.26 -11.42
C TYR A 313 9.95 6.67 -11.19
N LEU A 314 10.48 6.94 -10.00
CA LEU A 314 10.97 8.26 -9.61
C LEU A 314 12.50 8.34 -9.66
N GLY A 315 13.20 7.36 -9.09
CA GLY A 315 14.65 7.40 -8.95
C GLY A 315 15.38 7.46 -10.28
N VAL A 316 14.99 6.60 -11.23
CA VAL A 316 15.58 6.61 -12.56
C VAL A 316 15.28 7.93 -13.30
N ASN A 317 14.06 8.46 -13.20
CA ASN A 317 13.71 9.72 -13.86
C ASN A 317 14.46 10.93 -13.31
N ILE A 318 14.78 10.94 -12.00
CA ILE A 318 15.37 12.10 -11.33
C ILE A 318 16.90 12.05 -11.36
N TRP A 319 17.49 10.87 -11.14
CA TRP A 319 18.93 10.74 -10.86
C TRP A 319 19.73 10.12 -12.00
N ILE A 320 19.08 9.40 -12.93
CA ILE A 320 19.78 8.65 -13.96
C ILE A 320 19.33 9.14 -15.34
N SER A 321 20.29 9.63 -16.15
CA SER A 321 20.01 9.97 -17.55
C SER A 321 19.96 8.71 -18.41
N GLY A 322 18.99 8.62 -19.31
CA GLY A 322 18.79 7.50 -20.22
C GLY A 322 17.84 7.88 -21.36
N LEU A 323 17.49 6.90 -22.22
CA LEU A 323 16.57 7.11 -23.33
C LEU A 323 15.17 7.56 -22.89
N HIS A 324 14.80 7.26 -21.64
CA HIS A 324 13.54 7.66 -21.02
C HIS A 324 13.62 9.00 -20.25
N SER A 325 14.77 9.67 -20.24
CA SER A 325 14.91 10.95 -19.54
C SER A 325 14.51 12.09 -20.47
N TYR A 326 13.27 12.55 -20.34
CA TYR A 326 12.77 13.73 -21.06
C TYR A 326 12.97 14.99 -20.21
N LYS A 327 14.19 15.19 -19.65
CA LYS A 327 14.58 16.46 -19.09
C LYS A 327 14.82 17.43 -20.25
N MET A 328 13.91 18.37 -20.47
CA MET A 328 14.22 19.58 -21.20
C MET A 328 14.93 20.56 -20.29
#